data_a3d8b4644e718b9417ae28104b4ed737
#
_entry.id   a3d8b4644e718b9417ae28104b4ed737
#
_cell.length_a   1.000
_cell.length_b   1.000
_cell.length_c   1.000
_cell.angle_alpha   90.00
_cell.angle_beta   90.00
_cell.angle_gamma   90.00
#
_symmetry.space_group_name_H-M   'P 1'
#
loop_
_entity.id
_entity.type
_entity.pdbx_description
1 polymer ?
#
loop_
_entity_poly.entity_id
_entity_poly.type
_entity_poly.pdbx_seq_one_letter_code
_entity_poly.pdbx_strand_id
1 'polypeptide(L)'
;SEHVLSAYKDNAAVMVGSEAGRFFPSPETFEYEYHQERVDILMKVETHNHPTAISPFPGAATGSGGEIRDEGATGRGSKPKAGLCGFSVSNLRIPGYEQPWETDFGKPGRIVTALDIMIDGPLGAAAFNNEFGRPNILGYFRTYEERVASHNGSEIRGYHKPIMLAGGLGNIRTEHVQKGEIPVGAKLIVLGGPAMNIGLGGGAASSMTSGQSAEDLDFASVQRDNPEMERRCQEVIDRCWQMGENNPILFIHDVGAGGLSNAMPELVNDGGRGGRFELRKVPNDERSEEHTSELQSLSR
;
A
#
# COMPACT_ATOMS: atom_id res chain seq x y z
N SER A 1 -10.51 16.10 -17.02
CA SER A 1 -9.61 17.29 -17.06
C SER A 1 -8.44 16.98 -17.98
N GLU A 2 -8.03 17.96 -18.78
CA GLU A 2 -6.85 17.83 -19.67
C GLU A 2 -5.52 17.66 -18.92
N HIS A 3 -5.52 17.95 -17.62
CA HIS A 3 -4.36 17.79 -16.76
C HIS A 3 -4.26 16.40 -16.10
N VAL A 4 -5.22 15.51 -16.32
CA VAL A 4 -5.20 14.14 -15.80
C VAL A 4 -4.77 13.19 -16.90
N LEU A 5 -3.61 12.56 -16.75
CA LEU A 5 -3.07 11.60 -17.71
C LEU A 5 -3.59 10.17 -17.48
N SER A 6 -3.75 9.80 -16.20
CA SER A 6 -4.34 8.52 -15.80
C SER A 6 -5.06 8.67 -14.46
N ALA A 7 -6.27 8.10 -14.37
CA ALA A 7 -7.00 7.98 -13.10
C ALA A 7 -7.95 6.78 -13.18
N TYR A 8 -8.09 6.04 -12.09
CA TYR A 8 -8.97 4.86 -11.94
C TYR A 8 -8.65 3.68 -12.89
N LYS A 9 -7.47 3.68 -13.51
CA LYS A 9 -7.04 2.63 -14.45
C LYS A 9 -5.75 1.93 -14.03
N ASP A 10 -5.06 2.48 -13.06
CA ASP A 10 -3.78 2.01 -12.57
C ASP A 10 -3.72 2.24 -11.06
N ASN A 11 -2.67 1.77 -10.42
CA ASN A 11 -2.47 1.82 -8.96
C ASN A 11 -2.47 3.25 -8.40
N ALA A 12 -1.98 4.23 -9.17
CA ALA A 12 -1.99 5.64 -8.78
C ALA A 12 -2.57 6.55 -9.89
N ALA A 13 -3.06 7.71 -9.51
CA ALA A 13 -3.44 8.75 -10.45
C ALA A 13 -2.19 9.52 -10.92
N VAL A 14 -2.16 9.87 -12.20
CA VAL A 14 -1.07 10.65 -12.81
C VAL A 14 -1.62 11.96 -13.40
N MET A 15 -0.96 13.03 -13.05
CA MET A 15 -1.27 14.38 -13.53
C MET A 15 -0.10 14.96 -14.31
N VAL A 16 -0.42 15.85 -15.24
CA VAL A 16 0.56 16.63 -15.97
C VAL A 16 1.45 17.40 -15.00
N GLY A 17 2.75 17.22 -15.14
CA GLY A 17 3.76 17.94 -14.36
C GLY A 17 4.48 19.01 -15.17
N SER A 18 5.78 19.12 -15.04
CA SER A 18 6.60 20.15 -15.67
C SER A 18 7.97 19.65 -16.09
N GLU A 19 8.68 20.44 -16.87
CA GLU A 19 10.11 20.25 -17.07
C GLU A 19 10.85 20.46 -15.75
N ALA A 20 11.69 19.49 -15.38
CA ALA A 20 12.45 19.52 -14.14
C ALA A 20 13.79 18.81 -14.26
N GLY A 21 14.74 19.24 -13.44
CA GLY A 21 16.00 18.56 -13.25
C GLY A 21 15.85 17.37 -12.30
N ARG A 22 16.26 16.20 -12.72
CA ARG A 22 16.33 14.99 -11.88
C ARG A 22 17.77 14.54 -11.74
N PHE A 23 18.15 14.17 -10.53
CA PHE A 23 19.50 13.71 -10.23
C PHE A 23 19.51 12.19 -10.03
N PHE A 24 20.11 11.48 -10.97
CA PHE A 24 20.25 10.02 -10.93
C PHE A 24 21.42 9.56 -11.80
N PRO A 25 21.91 8.32 -11.63
CA PRO A 25 23.05 7.85 -12.44
C PRO A 25 22.62 7.60 -13.88
N SER A 26 23.44 8.06 -14.79
CA SER A 26 23.34 7.72 -16.23
C SER A 26 23.34 6.19 -16.40
N PRO A 27 22.44 5.61 -17.18
CA PRO A 27 22.44 4.17 -17.46
C PRO A 27 23.66 3.70 -18.25
N GLU A 28 24.39 4.62 -18.90
CA GLU A 28 25.56 4.33 -19.74
C GLU A 28 26.86 4.41 -18.95
N THR A 29 27.05 5.49 -18.19
CA THR A 29 28.28 5.76 -17.46
C THR A 29 28.27 5.34 -16.01
N PHE A 30 27.07 5.15 -15.42
CA PHE A 30 26.82 4.93 -13.99
C PHE A 30 27.25 6.10 -13.09
N GLU A 31 27.57 7.25 -13.68
CA GLU A 31 27.88 8.47 -12.95
C GLU A 31 26.60 9.27 -12.68
N TYR A 32 26.52 9.89 -11.49
CA TYR A 32 25.37 10.72 -11.12
C TYR A 32 25.44 12.07 -11.81
N GLU A 33 24.37 12.41 -12.53
CA GLU A 33 24.25 13.67 -13.25
C GLU A 33 22.83 14.22 -13.22
N TYR A 34 22.67 15.50 -13.59
CA TYR A 34 21.35 16.11 -13.73
C TYR A 34 20.80 15.87 -15.14
N HIS A 35 19.61 15.31 -15.18
CA HIS A 35 18.84 15.10 -16.41
C HIS A 35 17.68 16.10 -16.44
N GLN A 36 17.60 16.91 -17.49
CA GLN A 36 16.45 17.78 -17.76
C GLN A 36 15.42 16.98 -18.54
N GLU A 37 14.26 16.78 -17.96
CA GLU A 37 13.21 15.98 -18.58
C GLU A 37 11.82 16.41 -18.10
N ARG A 38 10.79 16.03 -18.87
CA ARG A 38 9.43 16.16 -18.41
C ARG A 38 9.12 15.17 -17.31
N VAL A 39 8.61 15.68 -16.21
CA VAL A 39 8.29 14.89 -15.02
C VAL A 39 6.83 15.10 -14.68
N ASP A 40 6.03 14.06 -14.83
CA ASP A 40 4.64 14.05 -14.41
C ASP A 40 4.49 13.64 -12.94
N ILE A 41 3.41 14.08 -12.30
CA ILE A 41 3.16 13.89 -10.87
C ILE A 41 2.20 12.73 -10.70
N LEU A 42 2.57 11.75 -9.90
CA LEU A 42 1.66 10.71 -9.47
C LEU A 42 1.26 10.91 -8.00
N MET A 43 0.06 10.48 -7.67
CA MET A 43 -0.48 10.55 -6.31
C MET A 43 -1.31 9.31 -6.01
N LYS A 44 -1.09 8.77 -4.83
CA LYS A 44 -1.85 7.65 -4.26
C LYS A 44 -2.30 7.99 -2.85
N VAL A 45 -3.52 7.60 -2.52
CA VAL A 45 -4.02 7.57 -1.14
C VAL A 45 -4.89 6.33 -0.98
N GLU A 46 -4.68 5.59 0.09
CA GLU A 46 -5.48 4.45 0.46
C GLU A 46 -5.71 4.39 1.98
N THR A 47 -6.66 3.57 2.41
CA THR A 47 -6.94 3.34 3.83
C THR A 47 -6.41 1.99 4.27
N HIS A 48 -5.85 1.95 5.48
CA HIS A 48 -5.39 0.70 6.12
C HIS A 48 -5.95 0.59 7.54
N ASN A 49 -7.28 0.60 7.64
CA ASN A 49 -8.02 0.82 8.87
C ASN A 49 -7.95 -0.37 9.83
N HIS A 50 -8.28 -1.57 9.33
CA HIS A 50 -8.47 -2.75 10.17
C HIS A 50 -7.16 -3.22 10.80
N PRO A 51 -6.06 -3.41 10.07
CA PRO A 51 -4.77 -3.78 10.67
C PRO A 51 -4.27 -2.75 11.70
N THR A 52 -4.50 -1.45 11.44
CA THR A 52 -4.16 -0.38 12.37
C THR A 52 -5.00 -0.44 13.65
N ALA A 53 -6.27 -0.85 13.56
CA ALA A 53 -7.13 -1.04 14.73
C ALA A 53 -6.69 -2.22 15.60
N ILE A 54 -6.11 -3.24 15.03
CA ILE A 54 -5.65 -4.46 15.73
C ILE A 54 -4.26 -4.25 16.32
N SER A 55 -3.33 -3.71 15.52
CA SER A 55 -1.93 -3.52 15.90
C SER A 55 -1.40 -2.24 15.24
N PRO A 56 -1.48 -1.08 15.91
CA PRO A 56 -1.28 0.22 15.27
C PRO A 56 0.06 0.42 14.61
N PHE A 57 1.17 0.03 15.26
CA PHE A 57 2.51 0.19 14.71
C PHE A 57 2.70 -0.63 13.41
N PRO A 58 2.61 -1.98 13.43
CA PRO A 58 2.78 -2.75 12.20
C PRO A 58 1.65 -2.51 11.18
N GLY A 59 0.43 -2.25 11.64
CA GLY A 59 -0.69 -1.94 10.76
C GLY A 59 -0.47 -0.65 9.97
N ALA A 60 -0.05 0.43 10.61
CA ALA A 60 0.25 1.68 9.93
C ALA A 60 1.54 1.60 9.09
N ALA A 61 2.54 0.85 9.55
CA ALA A 61 3.75 0.60 8.79
C ALA A 61 3.44 -0.08 7.45
N THR A 62 2.70 -1.19 7.48
CA THR A 62 2.32 -1.93 6.27
C THR A 62 1.34 -1.17 5.38
N GLY A 63 0.52 -0.28 5.95
CA GLY A 63 -0.29 0.66 5.18
C GLY A 63 0.57 1.59 4.33
N SER A 64 1.63 2.15 4.93
CA SER A 64 2.60 2.97 4.18
C SER A 64 3.34 2.15 3.11
N GLY A 65 3.71 0.91 3.42
CA GLY A 65 4.33 0.00 2.45
C GLY A 65 3.42 -0.30 1.27
N GLY A 66 2.14 -0.58 1.51
CA GLY A 66 1.15 -0.80 0.45
C GLY A 66 1.04 0.38 -0.50
N GLU A 67 0.96 1.56 0.04
CA GLU A 67 0.88 2.79 -0.73
C GLU A 67 2.14 3.03 -1.58
N ILE A 68 3.34 2.80 -1.02
CA ILE A 68 4.62 2.92 -1.75
C ILE A 68 4.69 1.93 -2.92
N ARG A 69 4.25 0.68 -2.71
CA ARG A 69 4.22 -0.34 -3.78
C ARG A 69 3.34 0.11 -4.94
N ASP A 70 2.17 0.63 -4.65
CA ASP A 70 1.25 1.13 -5.66
C ASP A 70 1.85 2.29 -6.46
N GLU A 71 2.52 3.23 -5.78
CA GLU A 71 3.24 4.26 -6.48
C GLU A 71 4.30 3.66 -7.42
N GLY A 72 5.19 2.82 -6.89
CA GLY A 72 6.29 2.21 -7.66
C GLY A 72 5.82 1.37 -8.85
N ALA A 73 4.67 0.69 -8.70
CA ALA A 73 4.07 -0.17 -9.72
C ALA A 73 3.16 0.57 -10.72
N THR A 74 3.16 1.89 -10.71
CA THR A 74 2.36 2.68 -11.66
C THR A 74 3.02 2.73 -13.03
N GLY A 75 2.23 2.51 -14.08
CA GLY A 75 2.67 2.57 -15.47
C GLY A 75 3.72 1.50 -15.80
N ARG A 76 4.89 1.96 -16.25
CA ARG A 76 6.09 1.14 -16.54
C ARG A 76 7.20 1.39 -15.53
N GLY A 77 6.83 1.79 -14.31
CA GLY A 77 7.71 2.13 -13.21
C GLY A 77 7.82 3.64 -12.96
N SER A 78 7.75 4.01 -11.71
CA SER A 78 7.77 5.38 -11.23
C SER A 78 8.65 5.53 -9.99
N LYS A 79 8.77 6.74 -9.48
CA LYS A 79 9.60 7.06 -8.31
C LYS A 79 8.77 7.66 -7.19
N PRO A 80 8.47 6.91 -6.11
CA PRO A 80 7.94 7.48 -4.87
C PRO A 80 8.87 8.53 -4.28
N LYS A 81 8.33 9.69 -3.87
CA LYS A 81 9.14 10.83 -3.43
C LYS A 81 8.85 11.28 -2.01
N ALA A 82 7.59 11.35 -1.63
CA ALA A 82 7.20 11.83 -0.31
C ALA A 82 5.92 11.17 0.15
N GLY A 83 5.85 10.82 1.42
CA GLY A 83 4.70 10.20 2.05
C GLY A 83 3.90 11.16 2.91
N LEU A 84 2.68 10.75 3.20
CA LEU A 84 1.81 11.32 4.21
C LEU A 84 1.08 10.21 4.96
N CYS A 85 0.68 10.47 6.21
CA CYS A 85 -0.25 9.62 6.92
C CYS A 85 -1.27 10.45 7.69
N GLY A 86 -2.48 9.93 7.82
CA GLY A 86 -3.55 10.60 8.55
C GLY A 86 -4.34 9.61 9.38
N PHE A 87 -4.74 10.05 10.59
CA PHE A 87 -5.50 9.22 11.51
C PHE A 87 -6.77 9.94 11.96
N SER A 88 -7.89 9.23 11.91
CA SER A 88 -9.13 9.67 12.50
C SER A 88 -9.61 8.58 13.47
N VAL A 89 -9.82 8.96 14.73
CA VAL A 89 -10.20 8.06 15.84
C VAL A 89 -11.33 8.66 16.64
N SER A 90 -11.95 7.87 17.53
CA SER A 90 -12.86 8.35 18.54
C SER A 90 -12.12 9.12 19.64
N ASN A 91 -12.83 9.53 20.69
CA ASN A 91 -12.22 10.25 21.82
C ASN A 91 -11.08 9.45 22.44
N LEU A 92 -10.02 10.16 22.83
CA LEU A 92 -8.79 9.54 23.32
C LEU A 92 -8.89 8.98 24.73
N ARG A 93 -9.71 9.57 25.58
CA ARG A 93 -9.87 9.22 27.00
C ARG A 93 -8.50 9.08 27.69
N ILE A 94 -7.73 10.16 27.64
CA ILE A 94 -6.37 10.18 28.18
C ILE A 94 -6.45 10.03 29.71
N PRO A 95 -5.82 9.01 30.31
CA PRO A 95 -5.88 8.77 31.74
C PRO A 95 -5.43 9.98 32.55
N GLY A 96 -6.28 10.46 33.48
CA GLY A 96 -6.04 11.65 34.29
C GLY A 96 -6.29 12.99 33.60
N TYR A 97 -6.78 12.95 32.33
CA TYR A 97 -7.13 14.14 31.54
C TYR A 97 -8.43 13.93 30.76
N GLU A 98 -9.30 13.04 31.25
CA GLU A 98 -10.59 12.76 30.65
C GLU A 98 -11.44 14.03 30.54
N GLN A 99 -12.08 14.23 29.41
CA GLN A 99 -12.87 15.42 29.17
C GLN A 99 -14.35 15.19 29.56
N PRO A 100 -15.10 16.24 29.99
CA PRO A 100 -16.47 16.10 30.44
C PRO A 100 -17.46 15.53 29.41
N TRP A 101 -17.11 15.63 28.12
CA TRP A 101 -17.94 15.12 27.03
C TRP A 101 -17.58 13.69 26.61
N GLU A 102 -16.48 13.13 27.09
CA GLU A 102 -16.07 11.78 26.77
C GLU A 102 -16.90 10.75 27.53
N THR A 103 -17.47 9.79 26.80
CA THR A 103 -18.22 8.67 27.37
C THR A 103 -17.60 7.37 26.87
N ASP A 104 -17.37 6.43 27.77
CA ASP A 104 -16.91 5.09 27.37
C ASP A 104 -18.12 4.22 26.97
N PHE A 105 -18.18 3.87 25.69
CA PHE A 105 -19.18 2.96 25.13
C PHE A 105 -18.67 1.53 25.04
N GLY A 106 -17.44 1.27 25.50
CA GLY A 106 -16.77 0.00 25.30
C GLY A 106 -16.20 -0.14 23.88
N LYS A 107 -15.49 -1.21 23.65
CA LYS A 107 -14.93 -1.60 22.35
C LYS A 107 -14.76 -3.11 22.26
N PRO A 108 -14.70 -3.70 21.04
CA PRO A 108 -14.30 -5.10 20.88
C PRO A 108 -12.91 -5.34 21.51
N GLY A 109 -12.74 -6.48 22.19
CA GLY A 109 -11.51 -6.79 22.92
C GLY A 109 -10.23 -6.74 22.09
N ARG A 110 -10.34 -7.12 20.80
CA ARG A 110 -9.23 -7.18 19.84
C ARG A 110 -8.87 -5.84 19.18
N ILE A 111 -9.68 -4.81 19.33
CA ILE A 111 -9.37 -3.46 18.84
C ILE A 111 -8.70 -2.69 19.97
N VAL A 112 -7.58 -2.04 19.69
CA VAL A 112 -6.88 -1.20 20.66
C VAL A 112 -7.62 0.12 20.91
N THR A 113 -7.19 0.89 21.90
CA THR A 113 -7.81 2.20 22.20
C THR A 113 -7.45 3.25 21.15
N ALA A 114 -8.26 4.31 21.08
CA ALA A 114 -7.95 5.47 20.25
C ALA A 114 -6.60 6.12 20.63
N LEU A 115 -6.25 6.10 21.91
CA LEU A 115 -4.98 6.60 22.42
C LEU A 115 -3.79 5.75 21.95
N ASP A 116 -3.89 4.42 21.99
CA ASP A 116 -2.85 3.53 21.48
C ASP A 116 -2.59 3.78 19.99
N ILE A 117 -3.66 3.98 19.20
CA ILE A 117 -3.53 4.29 17.77
C ILE A 117 -2.83 5.64 17.57
N MET A 118 -3.15 6.65 18.41
CA MET A 118 -2.50 7.96 18.35
C MET A 118 -1.02 7.89 18.65
N ILE A 119 -0.62 7.04 19.58
CA ILE A 119 0.78 6.89 20.01
C ILE A 119 1.57 6.08 18.97
N ASP A 120 1.08 4.90 18.63
CA ASP A 120 1.86 3.91 17.87
C ASP A 120 1.68 4.00 16.35
N GLY A 121 0.50 4.39 15.88
CA GLY A 121 0.19 4.44 14.46
C GLY A 121 1.11 5.37 13.66
N PRO A 122 1.26 6.65 14.06
CA PRO A 122 2.18 7.58 13.39
C PRO A 122 3.63 7.11 13.41
N LEU A 123 4.07 6.46 14.50
CA LEU A 123 5.43 5.91 14.62
C LEU A 123 5.65 4.77 13.62
N GLY A 124 4.66 3.87 13.47
CA GLY A 124 4.75 2.78 12.49
C GLY A 124 4.84 3.29 11.06
N ALA A 125 3.97 4.21 10.66
CA ALA A 125 4.00 4.83 9.33
C ALA A 125 5.34 5.56 9.07
N ALA A 126 5.82 6.32 10.05
CA ALA A 126 7.09 7.03 9.95
C ALA A 126 8.29 6.08 9.86
N ALA A 127 8.30 5.00 10.64
CA ALA A 127 9.37 4.01 10.64
C ALA A 127 9.51 3.35 9.26
N PHE A 128 8.41 2.91 8.65
CA PHE A 128 8.44 2.31 7.31
C PHE A 128 8.99 3.28 6.27
N ASN A 129 8.46 4.50 6.22
CA ASN A 129 8.93 5.52 5.28
C ASN A 129 10.42 5.85 5.47
N ASN A 130 10.87 5.96 6.73
CA ASN A 130 12.26 6.25 7.05
C ASN A 130 13.21 5.14 6.59
N GLU A 131 12.87 3.89 6.84
CA GLU A 131 13.70 2.75 6.46
C GLU A 131 13.69 2.51 4.94
N PHE A 132 12.54 2.69 4.29
CA PHE A 132 12.45 2.73 2.82
C PHE A 132 13.30 3.87 2.22
N GLY A 133 13.47 4.97 2.94
CA GLY A 133 14.22 6.14 2.49
C GLY A 133 13.40 7.18 1.74
N ARG A 134 12.13 7.35 2.14
CA ARG A 134 11.21 8.37 1.65
C ARG A 134 10.76 9.26 2.84
N PRO A 135 10.82 10.60 2.75
CA PRO A 135 10.32 11.45 3.81
C PRO A 135 8.81 11.32 3.96
N ASN A 136 8.33 11.18 5.18
CA ASN A 136 6.91 11.27 5.54
C ASN A 136 6.62 12.71 6.01
N ILE A 137 6.25 13.60 5.09
CA ILE A 137 6.30 15.06 5.29
C ILE A 137 4.98 15.68 5.71
N LEU A 138 3.87 15.00 5.50
CA LEU A 138 2.53 15.49 5.80
C LEU A 138 1.74 14.46 6.58
N GLY A 139 0.73 14.97 7.28
CA GLY A 139 -0.22 14.14 7.97
C GLY A 139 -1.21 14.94 8.78
N TYR A 140 -2.12 14.24 9.40
CA TYR A 140 -3.03 14.80 10.38
C TYR A 140 -3.37 13.77 11.43
N PHE A 141 -3.77 14.25 12.60
CA PHE A 141 -4.43 13.45 13.62
C PHE A 141 -5.68 14.18 14.10
N ARG A 142 -6.83 13.49 14.14
CA ARG A 142 -8.07 14.08 14.64
C ARG A 142 -8.94 13.05 15.34
N THR A 143 -9.73 13.55 16.29
CA THR A 143 -10.76 12.80 16.98
C THR A 143 -12.14 13.31 16.59
N TYR A 144 -13.11 12.41 16.55
CA TYR A 144 -14.51 12.76 16.41
C TYR A 144 -15.39 11.70 17.07
N GLU A 145 -16.22 12.15 17.98
CA GLU A 145 -17.29 11.36 18.60
C GLU A 145 -18.35 12.33 19.09
N GLU A 146 -19.58 12.19 18.59
CA GLU A 146 -20.66 13.14 18.87
C GLU A 146 -22.00 12.43 18.94
N ARG A 147 -22.87 12.94 19.80
CA ARG A 147 -24.28 12.55 19.85
C ARG A 147 -25.05 13.36 18.82
N VAL A 148 -25.65 12.68 17.84
CA VAL A 148 -26.41 13.29 16.76
C VAL A 148 -27.88 12.85 16.82
N ALA A 149 -28.78 13.68 16.31
CA ALA A 149 -30.18 13.32 16.15
C ALA A 149 -30.31 12.22 15.08
N SER A 150 -31.19 11.25 15.34
CA SER A 150 -31.51 10.19 14.39
C SER A 150 -33.03 9.93 14.38
N HIS A 151 -33.51 9.10 13.44
CA HIS A 151 -34.92 8.73 13.36
C HIS A 151 -35.43 8.06 14.64
N ASN A 152 -34.60 7.42 15.42
CA ASN A 152 -34.92 6.71 16.66
C ASN A 152 -34.57 7.53 17.93
N GLY A 153 -34.46 8.86 17.81
CA GLY A 153 -34.10 9.75 18.90
C GLY A 153 -32.69 10.31 18.77
N SER A 154 -31.67 9.63 19.28
CA SER A 154 -30.26 10.03 19.12
C SER A 154 -29.34 8.83 19.03
N GLU A 155 -28.23 9.00 18.34
CA GLU A 155 -27.17 8.01 18.23
C GLU A 155 -25.81 8.65 18.42
N ILE A 156 -24.80 7.83 18.77
CA ILE A 156 -23.42 8.27 18.83
C ILE A 156 -22.76 7.95 17.50
N ARG A 157 -22.13 8.95 16.90
CA ARG A 157 -21.28 8.81 15.72
C ARG A 157 -19.86 9.17 16.03
N GLY A 158 -18.91 8.35 15.56
CA GLY A 158 -17.50 8.55 15.77
C GLY A 158 -16.66 7.56 14.97
N TYR A 159 -15.37 7.77 14.96
CA TYR A 159 -14.43 6.84 14.32
C TYR A 159 -14.05 5.69 15.26
N HIS A 160 -15.07 4.91 15.73
CA HIS A 160 -14.86 3.75 16.59
C HIS A 160 -14.09 2.63 15.87
N LYS A 161 -14.32 2.43 14.57
CA LYS A 161 -13.33 1.85 13.69
C LYS A 161 -12.48 3.00 13.15
N PRO A 162 -11.17 3.03 13.41
CA PRO A 162 -10.33 4.14 13.00
C PRO A 162 -10.24 4.23 11.47
N ILE A 163 -9.89 5.40 10.98
CA ILE A 163 -9.40 5.57 9.62
C ILE A 163 -7.90 5.86 9.71
N MET A 164 -7.10 5.03 9.07
CA MET A 164 -5.70 5.30 8.78
C MET A 164 -5.55 5.53 7.29
N LEU A 165 -5.06 6.70 6.92
CA LEU A 165 -4.71 7.05 5.55
C LEU A 165 -3.21 6.93 5.38
N ALA A 166 -2.80 6.13 4.40
CA ALA A 166 -1.47 6.15 3.85
C ALA A 166 -1.53 6.79 2.47
N GLY A 167 -0.67 7.73 2.20
CA GLY A 167 -0.65 8.41 0.93
C GLY A 167 0.73 8.95 0.60
N GLY A 168 0.88 9.37 -0.63
CA GLY A 168 2.12 9.94 -1.09
C GLY A 168 2.01 10.57 -2.46
N LEU A 169 3.12 11.12 -2.86
CA LEU A 169 3.32 11.65 -4.18
C LEU A 169 4.69 11.23 -4.72
N GLY A 170 4.71 10.98 -6.00
CA GLY A 170 5.92 10.60 -6.71
C GLY A 170 5.98 11.25 -8.07
N ASN A 171 6.87 10.77 -8.89
CA ASN A 171 6.98 11.23 -10.26
C ASN A 171 7.22 10.09 -11.25
N ILE A 172 6.78 10.32 -12.47
CA ILE A 172 6.86 9.36 -13.57
C ILE A 172 7.19 10.11 -14.86
N ARG A 173 7.88 9.46 -15.78
CA ARG A 173 8.07 9.97 -17.13
C ARG A 173 6.80 9.83 -17.94
N THR A 174 6.50 10.80 -18.79
CA THR A 174 5.30 10.77 -19.64
C THR A 174 5.18 9.51 -20.47
N GLU A 175 6.30 9.06 -21.06
CA GLU A 175 6.36 7.84 -21.87
C GLU A 175 6.16 6.54 -21.07
N HIS A 176 6.25 6.59 -19.74
CA HIS A 176 6.03 5.45 -18.87
C HIS A 176 4.65 5.41 -18.21
N VAL A 177 3.81 6.43 -18.41
CA VAL A 177 2.47 6.50 -17.80
C VAL A 177 1.56 5.36 -18.25
N GLN A 178 1.63 5.01 -19.52
CA GLN A 178 0.81 3.93 -20.07
C GLN A 178 1.59 2.61 -20.05
N LYS A 179 0.94 1.55 -19.55
CA LYS A 179 1.46 0.19 -19.61
C LYS A 179 1.55 -0.26 -21.05
N GLY A 180 2.59 -1.02 -21.39
CA GLY A 180 2.83 -1.53 -22.73
C GLY A 180 2.09 -2.83 -23.01
N GLU A 181 2.03 -3.22 -24.28
CA GLU A 181 1.53 -4.54 -24.68
C GLU A 181 2.51 -5.62 -24.25
N ILE A 182 1.99 -6.72 -23.74
CA ILE A 182 2.79 -7.89 -23.33
C ILE A 182 2.92 -8.84 -24.54
N PRO A 183 4.10 -8.98 -25.16
CA PRO A 183 4.27 -9.91 -26.27
C PRO A 183 4.28 -11.37 -25.80
N VAL A 184 3.98 -12.29 -26.70
CA VAL A 184 4.14 -13.73 -26.42
C VAL A 184 5.61 -14.04 -26.14
N GLY A 185 5.86 -14.73 -25.04
CA GLY A 185 7.22 -15.06 -24.58
C GLY A 185 7.85 -14.02 -23.65
N ALA A 186 7.15 -12.95 -23.31
CA ALA A 186 7.58 -12.04 -22.26
C ALA A 186 7.84 -12.79 -20.95
N LYS A 187 8.81 -12.33 -20.19
CA LYS A 187 9.15 -12.93 -18.89
C LYS A 187 8.30 -12.29 -17.80
N LEU A 188 7.69 -13.14 -16.97
CA LEU A 188 7.10 -12.73 -15.70
C LEU A 188 8.19 -12.79 -14.62
N ILE A 189 8.43 -11.67 -13.96
CA ILE A 189 9.44 -11.54 -12.92
C ILE A 189 8.75 -11.09 -11.64
N VAL A 190 8.96 -11.81 -10.55
CA VAL A 190 8.51 -11.42 -9.21
C VAL A 190 9.70 -10.77 -8.48
N LEU A 191 9.52 -9.53 -8.07
CA LEU A 191 10.48 -8.81 -7.24
C LEU A 191 10.01 -8.85 -5.78
N GLY A 192 10.86 -9.34 -4.89
CA GLY A 192 10.57 -9.44 -3.46
C GLY A 192 11.28 -10.61 -2.81
N GLY A 193 10.87 -10.91 -1.60
CA GLY A 193 11.29 -12.10 -0.86
C GLY A 193 10.46 -13.34 -1.23
N PRO A 194 10.70 -14.46 -0.53
CA PRO A 194 9.87 -15.65 -0.66
C PRO A 194 8.41 -15.35 -0.28
N ALA A 195 7.48 -16.07 -0.88
CA ALA A 195 6.08 -15.98 -0.50
C ALA A 195 5.88 -16.45 0.95
N MET A 196 4.99 -15.80 1.67
CA MET A 196 4.59 -16.18 3.03
C MET A 196 3.07 -16.26 3.11
N ASN A 197 2.58 -17.19 3.92
CA ASN A 197 1.15 -17.31 4.16
C ASN A 197 0.67 -16.20 5.12
N ILE A 198 -0.35 -15.44 4.70
CA ILE A 198 -1.03 -14.46 5.56
C ILE A 198 -2.34 -15.01 6.16
N GLY A 199 -2.60 -16.29 5.98
CA GLY A 199 -3.84 -16.96 6.38
C GLY A 199 -4.93 -16.87 5.31
N LEU A 200 -5.75 -17.90 5.24
CA LEU A 200 -6.88 -17.97 4.30
C LEU A 200 -7.90 -16.88 4.62
N GLY A 201 -8.13 -15.98 3.68
CA GLY A 201 -9.05 -14.86 3.84
C GLY A 201 -8.52 -13.69 4.67
N GLY A 202 -7.25 -13.71 5.11
CA GLY A 202 -6.64 -12.62 5.87
C GLY A 202 -6.66 -11.28 5.12
N GLY A 203 -6.41 -11.29 3.82
CA GLY A 203 -6.53 -10.11 2.98
C GLY A 203 -7.96 -9.56 2.90
N ALA A 204 -8.96 -10.44 2.81
CA ALA A 204 -10.37 -10.07 2.79
C ALA A 204 -10.85 -9.52 4.15
N ALA A 205 -10.32 -10.01 5.26
CA ALA A 205 -10.68 -9.55 6.62
C ALA A 205 -10.43 -8.05 6.80
N SER A 206 -9.42 -7.48 6.15
CA SER A 206 -9.11 -6.04 6.20
C SER A 206 -10.26 -5.16 5.70
N SER A 207 -11.11 -5.67 4.81
CA SER A 207 -12.25 -4.95 4.22
C SER A 207 -13.57 -5.19 4.95
N MET A 208 -13.62 -6.10 5.91
CA MET A 208 -14.83 -6.43 6.67
C MET A 208 -15.13 -5.38 7.76
N THR A 209 -16.40 -5.37 8.20
CA THR A 209 -16.78 -4.59 9.38
C THR A 209 -16.09 -5.17 10.62
N SER A 210 -15.47 -4.30 11.42
CA SER A 210 -14.78 -4.71 12.65
C SER A 210 -15.74 -5.48 13.58
N GLY A 211 -15.28 -6.63 14.04
CA GLY A 211 -16.06 -7.51 14.91
C GLY A 211 -16.89 -8.59 14.20
N GLN A 212 -16.90 -8.63 12.87
CA GLN A 212 -17.61 -9.67 12.10
C GLN A 212 -16.73 -10.85 11.68
N SER A 213 -15.42 -10.66 11.63
CA SER A 213 -14.46 -11.72 11.31
C SER A 213 -14.09 -12.55 12.54
N ALA A 214 -13.59 -13.76 12.32
CA ALA A 214 -12.98 -14.55 13.38
C ALA A 214 -11.69 -13.88 13.88
N GLU A 215 -11.39 -14.02 15.17
CA GLU A 215 -10.22 -13.35 15.80
C GLU A 215 -8.90 -13.75 15.12
N ASP A 216 -8.72 -15.02 14.77
CA ASP A 216 -7.53 -15.50 14.06
C ASP A 216 -7.34 -14.84 12.69
N LEU A 217 -8.44 -14.55 11.97
CA LEU A 217 -8.39 -13.85 10.70
C LEU A 217 -8.08 -12.35 10.87
N ASP A 218 -8.52 -11.75 11.97
CA ASP A 218 -8.19 -10.35 12.27
C ASP A 218 -6.68 -10.20 12.48
N PHE A 219 -6.05 -11.07 13.26
CA PHE A 219 -4.60 -11.06 13.44
C PHE A 219 -3.84 -11.41 12.15
N ALA A 220 -4.34 -12.35 11.37
CA ALA A 220 -3.77 -12.72 10.07
C ALA A 220 -3.87 -11.57 9.03
N SER A 221 -4.74 -10.59 9.23
CA SER A 221 -4.87 -9.41 8.36
C SER A 221 -3.71 -8.42 8.51
N VAL A 222 -2.98 -8.46 9.61
CA VAL A 222 -1.81 -7.62 9.84
C VAL A 222 -0.63 -8.19 9.06
N GLN A 223 -0.26 -7.51 7.99
CA GLN A 223 0.81 -7.93 7.10
C GLN A 223 2.19 -7.83 7.78
N ARG A 224 3.17 -8.55 7.24
CA ARG A 224 4.57 -8.43 7.64
C ARG A 224 5.21 -7.30 6.85
N ASP A 225 5.93 -6.43 7.53
CA ASP A 225 6.64 -5.33 6.91
C ASP A 225 8.08 -5.73 6.57
N ASN A 226 8.55 -5.26 5.44
CA ASN A 226 9.96 -5.36 5.05
C ASN A 226 10.35 -4.17 4.15
N PRO A 227 10.54 -2.99 4.76
CA PRO A 227 10.83 -1.77 4.00
C PRO A 227 12.17 -1.83 3.26
N GLU A 228 13.16 -2.56 3.78
CA GLU A 228 14.44 -2.78 3.07
C GLU A 228 14.24 -3.57 1.77
N MET A 229 13.48 -4.67 1.81
CA MET A 229 13.18 -5.46 0.62
C MET A 229 12.43 -4.62 -0.41
N GLU A 230 11.43 -3.87 0.04
CA GLU A 230 10.65 -2.99 -0.84
C GLU A 230 11.52 -1.89 -1.45
N ARG A 231 12.46 -1.32 -0.69
CA ARG A 231 13.45 -0.39 -1.22
C ARG A 231 14.32 -1.03 -2.29
N ARG A 232 14.79 -2.25 -2.09
CA ARG A 232 15.59 -2.99 -3.09
C ARG A 232 14.79 -3.24 -4.37
N CYS A 233 13.51 -3.60 -4.25
CA CYS A 233 12.62 -3.74 -5.41
C CYS A 233 12.47 -2.41 -6.16
N GLN A 234 12.26 -1.32 -5.43
CA GLN A 234 12.17 0.02 -6.01
C GLN A 234 13.47 0.43 -6.73
N GLU A 235 14.64 0.07 -6.21
CA GLU A 235 15.91 0.35 -6.90
C GLU A 235 16.06 -0.38 -8.23
N VAL A 236 15.53 -1.59 -8.34
CA VAL A 236 15.45 -2.30 -9.63
C VAL A 236 14.53 -1.56 -10.60
N ILE A 237 13.35 -1.14 -10.13
CA ILE A 237 12.41 -0.34 -10.94
C ILE A 237 13.05 0.98 -11.36
N ASP A 238 13.76 1.65 -10.44
CA ASP A 238 14.48 2.89 -10.72
C ASP A 238 15.51 2.70 -11.85
N ARG A 239 16.30 1.65 -11.80
CA ARG A 239 17.26 1.34 -12.87
C ARG A 239 16.59 1.10 -14.21
N CYS A 240 15.42 0.47 -14.21
CA CYS A 240 14.69 0.21 -15.43
C CYS A 240 14.13 1.49 -16.06
N TRP A 241 13.41 2.32 -15.31
CA TRP A 241 12.83 3.55 -15.87
C TRP A 241 13.90 4.59 -16.26
N GLN A 242 15.09 4.57 -15.62
CA GLN A 242 16.22 5.42 -16.00
C GLN A 242 16.72 5.16 -17.43
N MET A 243 16.49 3.96 -17.96
CA MET A 243 16.87 3.60 -19.33
C MET A 243 16.01 4.26 -20.42
N GLY A 244 14.99 5.04 -20.05
CA GLY A 244 14.13 5.74 -21.02
C GLY A 244 13.40 4.79 -21.94
N GLU A 245 13.58 4.96 -23.25
CA GLU A 245 12.96 4.11 -24.28
C GLU A 245 13.39 2.64 -24.17
N ASN A 246 14.57 2.38 -23.63
CA ASN A 246 15.10 1.03 -23.40
C ASN A 246 14.61 0.39 -22.10
N ASN A 247 13.67 0.99 -21.39
CA ASN A 247 13.07 0.42 -20.19
C ASN A 247 12.53 -0.99 -20.46
N PRO A 248 13.08 -2.05 -19.83
CA PRO A 248 12.64 -3.43 -20.07
C PRO A 248 11.26 -3.75 -19.48
N ILE A 249 10.75 -2.91 -18.57
CA ILE A 249 9.44 -3.09 -17.98
C ILE A 249 8.37 -2.69 -19.01
N LEU A 250 7.59 -3.66 -19.44
CA LEU A 250 6.43 -3.42 -20.30
C LEU A 250 5.15 -3.20 -19.49
N PHE A 251 5.01 -3.97 -18.42
CA PHE A 251 3.83 -4.00 -17.56
C PHE A 251 4.28 -4.35 -16.15
N ILE A 252 3.78 -3.63 -15.16
CA ILE A 252 4.09 -3.90 -13.74
C ILE A 252 2.79 -3.90 -12.94
N HIS A 253 2.70 -4.76 -11.95
CA HIS A 253 1.60 -4.88 -11.01
C HIS A 253 2.19 -5.10 -9.62
N ASP A 254 1.63 -4.50 -8.60
CA ASP A 254 2.05 -4.75 -7.23
C ASP A 254 1.50 -6.11 -6.74
N VAL A 255 2.11 -6.61 -5.67
CA VAL A 255 1.63 -7.77 -4.93
C VAL A 255 1.06 -7.30 -3.61
N GLY A 256 -0.25 -7.09 -3.57
CA GLY A 256 -0.97 -6.62 -2.40
C GLY A 256 -1.41 -7.74 -1.46
N ALA A 257 -2.48 -7.48 -0.70
CA ALA A 257 -3.00 -8.37 0.34
C ALA A 257 -3.46 -9.74 -0.16
N GLY A 258 -3.88 -9.84 -1.44
CA GLY A 258 -4.23 -11.13 -2.08
C GLY A 258 -3.03 -11.98 -2.49
N GLY A 259 -1.80 -11.50 -2.28
CA GLY A 259 -0.58 -12.22 -2.61
C GLY A 259 -0.43 -12.51 -4.10
N LEU A 260 0.44 -13.46 -4.43
CA LEU A 260 0.69 -13.89 -5.81
C LEU A 260 -0.55 -14.53 -6.45
N SER A 261 -1.47 -15.08 -5.65
CA SER A 261 -2.71 -15.69 -6.11
C SER A 261 -3.66 -14.68 -6.76
N ASN A 262 -3.54 -13.42 -6.39
CA ASN A 262 -4.30 -12.31 -6.96
C ASN A 262 -3.50 -11.57 -8.02
N ALA A 263 -2.27 -11.17 -7.70
CA ALA A 263 -1.45 -10.34 -8.57
C ALA A 263 -1.13 -10.97 -9.93
N MET A 264 -0.85 -12.28 -9.99
CA MET A 264 -0.53 -12.94 -11.24
C MET A 264 -1.73 -13.02 -12.22
N PRO A 265 -2.93 -13.46 -11.79
CA PRO A 265 -4.11 -13.41 -12.64
C PRO A 265 -4.49 -12.00 -13.08
N GLU A 266 -4.42 -11.01 -12.19
CA GLU A 266 -4.70 -9.62 -12.52
C GLU A 266 -3.74 -9.09 -13.58
N LEU A 267 -2.44 -9.30 -13.40
CA LEU A 267 -1.43 -8.86 -14.37
C LEU A 267 -1.68 -9.40 -15.77
N VAL A 268 -1.95 -10.70 -15.89
CA VAL A 268 -2.19 -11.30 -17.24
C VAL A 268 -3.52 -10.89 -17.82
N ASN A 269 -4.57 -10.74 -16.99
CA ASN A 269 -5.88 -10.26 -17.42
C ASN A 269 -5.79 -8.84 -17.97
N ASP A 270 -5.19 -7.94 -17.21
CA ASP A 270 -5.06 -6.52 -17.56
C ASP A 270 -4.13 -6.33 -18.76
N GLY A 271 -3.13 -7.19 -18.90
CA GLY A 271 -2.27 -7.26 -20.08
C GLY A 271 -2.90 -7.93 -21.30
N GLY A 272 -4.18 -8.35 -21.23
CA GLY A 272 -4.90 -9.01 -22.31
C GLY A 272 -4.31 -10.37 -22.68
N ARG A 273 -3.79 -11.12 -21.70
CA ARG A 273 -3.14 -12.43 -21.88
C ARG A 273 -3.73 -13.47 -20.95
N GLY A 274 -3.47 -14.76 -21.27
CA GLY A 274 -3.59 -15.86 -20.34
C GLY A 274 -2.22 -16.22 -19.76
N GLY A 275 -2.22 -16.91 -18.61
CA GLY A 275 -1.00 -17.36 -17.96
C GLY A 275 -1.05 -18.83 -17.56
N ARG A 276 0.13 -19.48 -17.54
CA ARG A 276 0.33 -20.78 -16.94
C ARG A 276 1.39 -20.66 -15.86
N PHE A 277 1.00 -20.94 -14.63
CA PHE A 277 1.86 -20.78 -13.44
C PHE A 277 2.18 -22.16 -12.85
N GLU A 278 3.46 -22.41 -12.60
CA GLU A 278 3.92 -23.61 -11.92
C GLU A 278 4.10 -23.32 -10.43
N LEU A 279 3.06 -23.54 -9.64
CA LEU A 279 2.99 -23.13 -8.24
C LEU A 279 4.08 -23.76 -7.38
N ARG A 280 4.47 -25.03 -7.67
CA ARG A 280 5.52 -25.72 -6.94
C ARG A 280 6.92 -25.12 -7.12
N LYS A 281 7.08 -24.18 -8.05
CA LYS A 281 8.34 -23.46 -8.29
C LYS A 281 8.39 -22.09 -7.63
N VAL A 282 7.29 -21.67 -7.00
CA VAL A 282 7.27 -20.41 -6.27
C VAL A 282 8.04 -20.60 -4.96
N PRO A 283 9.14 -19.84 -4.73
CA PRO A 283 9.85 -19.89 -3.46
C PRO A 283 8.93 -19.40 -2.33
N ASN A 284 8.87 -20.15 -1.23
CA ASN A 284 8.11 -19.78 -0.05
C ASN A 284 8.87 -20.16 1.22
N ASP A 285 8.58 -19.47 2.31
CA ASP A 285 9.19 -19.71 3.63
C ASP A 285 8.37 -20.69 4.49
N GLU A 286 7.23 -21.15 4.00
CA GLU A 286 6.39 -22.09 4.71
C GLU A 286 6.92 -23.52 4.56
N ARG A 287 6.76 -24.32 5.62
CA ARG A 287 7.32 -25.68 5.70
C ARG A 287 6.58 -26.71 4.85
N SER A 288 5.34 -26.44 4.44
CA SER A 288 4.56 -27.33 3.59
C SER A 288 3.69 -26.55 2.61
N GLU A 289 3.52 -27.12 1.40
CA GLU A 289 2.63 -26.55 0.37
C GLU A 289 1.16 -26.52 0.81
N GLU A 290 0.78 -27.33 1.80
CA GLU A 290 -0.57 -27.39 2.35
C GLU A 290 -0.98 -26.12 3.11
N HIS A 291 -0.01 -25.35 3.58
CA HIS A 291 -0.23 -24.07 4.25
C HIS A 291 -0.25 -22.87 3.28
N THR A 292 0.02 -23.06 2.00
CA THR A 292 -0.07 -22.04 0.96
C THR A 292 -1.44 -22.02 0.29
N SER A 293 -2.50 -21.98 1.08
CA SER A 293 -3.89 -22.10 0.61
C SER A 293 -4.29 -21.04 -0.44
N GLU A 294 -3.69 -19.88 -0.43
CA GLU A 294 -3.92 -18.86 -1.46
C GLU A 294 -3.31 -19.26 -2.81
N LEU A 295 -2.21 -19.97 -2.82
CA LEU A 295 -1.63 -20.55 -4.04
C LEU A 295 -2.45 -21.74 -4.57
N GLN A 296 -3.13 -22.49 -3.71
CA GLN A 296 -3.98 -23.61 -4.11
C GLN A 296 -5.25 -23.17 -4.83
N SER A 297 -5.74 -21.95 -4.63
CA SER A 297 -6.91 -21.42 -5.31
C SER A 297 -6.70 -21.25 -6.83
N LEU A 298 -5.45 -21.15 -7.27
CA LEU A 298 -5.07 -21.05 -8.70
C LEU A 298 -5.05 -22.39 -9.45
N SER A 299 -5.18 -23.50 -8.74
CA SER A 299 -5.10 -24.85 -9.32
C SER A 299 -6.44 -25.46 -9.75
N ARG A 300 -7.54 -24.71 -9.67
CA ARG A 300 -8.88 -25.17 -10.03
C ARG A 300 -9.45 -24.47 -11.23
#